data_0ffc0fdd2af959cce54e6577e93f9323
#
_entry.id   0ffc0fdd2af959cce54e6577e93f9323
#
_cell.length_a   1.000
_cell.length_b   1.000
_cell.length_c   1.000
_cell.angle_alpha   90.00
_cell.angle_beta   90.00
_cell.angle_gamma   90.00
#
_symmetry.space_group_name_H-M   'P 1'
#
loop_
_entity.id
_entity.type
_entity.pdbx_description
1 polymer ?
#
loop_
_entity_poly.entity_id
_entity_poly.type
_entity_poly.pdbx_seq_one_letter_code
_entity_poly.pdbx_strand_id
1 'polypeptide(L)'
;MEKDIKKEALRQYLKYFKVWFIIAGVLAVITIGAAVVHLLTPKTVRGNSQDPAERVFDYADMLTDEEEQNLREYIAECEEKIQADIVIVTISESVEYDLQNPDLAETFHAKEVGSTDWTTAMRNLADNFYDYNNFGYDKVHGNVVLLLDNAYEGQKGSWLSTCGNVYDYFGDYEIDQALYAVDDYIDESPCKAYKNCISYVTRTMEESKESMPMTFSPWILTGLVVALIYAAVNLHQSKAKDTTTVNQYLDGKKPKINNTRDQYLRKNVVTR
;
A
#
# COMPACT_ATOMS: atom_id res chain seq x y z
N MET A 1 38.17 -21.03 -39.90
CA MET A 1 36.90 -21.10 -40.66
C MET A 1 35.67 -21.25 -39.74
N GLU A 2 35.55 -22.33 -38.96
CA GLU A 2 34.37 -22.49 -38.08
C GLU A 2 34.26 -21.42 -36.94
N LYS A 3 35.40 -21.02 -36.35
CA LYS A 3 35.46 -19.94 -35.36
C LYS A 3 35.06 -18.57 -35.93
N ASP A 4 35.37 -18.31 -37.19
CA ASP A 4 35.06 -17.04 -37.85
C ASP A 4 33.57 -16.98 -38.20
N ILE A 5 32.96 -18.07 -38.58
CA ILE A 5 31.52 -18.17 -38.84
C ILE A 5 30.72 -17.93 -37.54
N LYS A 6 31.14 -18.56 -36.44
CA LYS A 6 30.48 -18.34 -35.13
C LYS A 6 30.60 -16.89 -34.65
N LYS A 7 31.78 -16.29 -34.90
CA LYS A 7 32.02 -14.87 -34.52
C LYS A 7 31.18 -13.89 -35.35
N GLU A 8 31.05 -14.16 -36.64
CA GLU A 8 30.22 -13.34 -37.52
C GLU A 8 28.73 -13.53 -37.24
N ALA A 9 28.27 -14.75 -36.99
CA ALA A 9 26.90 -15.03 -36.56
C ALA A 9 26.57 -14.33 -35.26
N LEU A 10 27.47 -14.34 -34.24
CA LEU A 10 27.31 -13.66 -33.00
C LEU A 10 27.23 -12.12 -33.19
N ARG A 11 28.08 -11.59 -34.09
CA ARG A 11 28.08 -10.16 -34.42
C ARG A 11 26.76 -9.71 -35.05
N GLN A 12 26.24 -10.54 -35.99
CA GLN A 12 24.94 -10.26 -36.63
C GLN A 12 23.80 -10.37 -35.62
N TYR A 13 23.84 -11.38 -34.75
CA TYR A 13 22.87 -11.53 -33.64
C TYR A 13 22.88 -10.34 -32.70
N LEU A 14 24.06 -9.92 -32.23
CA LEU A 14 24.19 -8.74 -31.36
C LEU A 14 23.75 -7.46 -32.06
N LYS A 15 23.99 -7.32 -33.35
CA LYS A 15 23.53 -6.15 -34.14
C LYS A 15 22.00 -6.13 -34.26
N TYR A 16 21.39 -7.29 -34.48
CA TYR A 16 19.94 -7.43 -34.62
C TYR A 16 19.23 -7.18 -33.28
N PHE A 17 19.77 -7.73 -32.20
CA PHE A 17 19.20 -7.61 -30.86
C PHE A 17 19.73 -6.42 -30.04
N LYS A 18 20.58 -5.58 -30.61
CA LYS A 18 21.20 -4.44 -29.90
C LYS A 18 20.20 -3.58 -29.15
N VAL A 19 19.07 -3.28 -29.78
CA VAL A 19 18.01 -2.45 -29.17
C VAL A 19 17.40 -3.16 -27.98
N TRP A 20 17.15 -4.45 -28.07
CA TRP A 20 16.61 -5.27 -27.01
C TRP A 20 17.56 -5.38 -25.82
N PHE A 21 18.85 -5.52 -26.05
CA PHE A 21 19.85 -5.55 -24.98
C PHE A 21 19.96 -4.21 -24.28
N ILE A 22 19.81 -3.09 -25.00
CA ILE A 22 19.78 -1.75 -24.40
C ILE A 22 18.54 -1.60 -23.52
N ILE A 23 17.37 -2.00 -24.02
CA ILE A 23 16.11 -1.94 -23.26
C ILE A 23 16.21 -2.79 -21.99
N ALA A 24 16.66 -4.04 -22.12
CA ALA A 24 16.85 -4.93 -20.99
C ALA A 24 17.84 -4.37 -19.95
N GLY A 25 18.93 -3.76 -20.42
CA GLY A 25 19.91 -3.11 -19.55
C GLY A 25 19.33 -1.93 -18.79
N VAL A 26 18.57 -1.06 -19.47
CA VAL A 26 17.89 0.07 -18.83
C VAL A 26 16.89 -0.40 -17.79
N LEU A 27 16.09 -1.42 -18.11
CA LEU A 27 15.13 -1.99 -17.16
C LEU A 27 15.84 -2.60 -15.95
N ALA A 28 16.93 -3.31 -16.15
CA ALA A 28 17.73 -3.87 -15.05
C ALA A 28 18.27 -2.76 -14.12
N VAL A 29 18.76 -1.67 -14.70
CA VAL A 29 19.24 -0.50 -13.90
C VAL A 29 18.09 0.14 -13.12
N ILE A 30 16.92 0.30 -13.73
CA ILE A 30 15.74 0.88 -13.04
C ILE A 30 15.30 -0.05 -11.89
N THR A 31 15.22 -1.36 -12.13
CA THR A 31 14.79 -2.30 -11.08
C THR A 31 15.80 -2.39 -9.93
N ILE A 32 17.09 -2.44 -10.24
CA ILE A 32 18.14 -2.42 -9.22
C ILE A 32 18.11 -1.08 -8.45
N GLY A 33 17.97 0.04 -9.17
CA GLY A 33 17.84 1.36 -8.55
C GLY A 33 16.64 1.47 -7.61
N ALA A 34 15.49 0.98 -8.02
CA ALA A 34 14.29 0.94 -7.18
C ALA A 34 14.48 0.04 -5.94
N ALA A 35 15.09 -1.13 -6.10
CA ALA A 35 15.41 -2.02 -4.99
C ALA A 35 16.39 -1.38 -3.99
N VAL A 36 17.42 -0.70 -4.50
CA VAL A 36 18.39 0.01 -3.65
C VAL A 36 17.73 1.17 -2.92
N VAL A 37 16.88 1.96 -3.58
CA VAL A 37 16.11 3.03 -2.93
C VAL A 37 15.23 2.43 -1.85
N HIS A 38 14.52 1.36 -2.11
CA HIS A 38 13.68 0.70 -1.11
C HIS A 38 14.46 0.19 0.10
N LEU A 39 15.67 -0.36 -0.12
CA LEU A 39 16.55 -0.83 0.96
C LEU A 39 17.20 0.31 1.75
N LEU A 40 17.45 1.44 1.10
CA LEU A 40 18.10 2.61 1.71
C LEU A 40 17.08 3.62 2.24
N THR A 41 15.80 3.52 1.90
CA THR A 41 14.76 4.36 2.50
C THR A 41 14.67 3.96 3.98
N PRO A 42 15.01 4.86 4.91
CA PRO A 42 14.86 4.55 6.32
C PRO A 42 13.40 4.16 6.56
N LYS A 43 13.19 3.12 7.34
CA LYS A 43 11.86 2.85 7.90
C LYS A 43 11.36 4.16 8.46
N THR A 44 10.17 4.58 8.08
CA THR A 44 9.65 5.91 8.38
C THR A 44 9.78 6.18 9.87
N VAL A 45 10.66 7.12 10.18
CA VAL A 45 10.80 7.62 11.54
C VAL A 45 9.48 8.32 11.87
N ARG A 46 8.97 8.12 13.07
CA ARG A 46 7.82 8.83 13.59
C ARG A 46 7.93 10.33 13.26
N GLY A 47 6.95 10.86 12.54
CA GLY A 47 7.00 12.23 12.02
C GLY A 47 6.42 13.28 12.97
N ASN A 48 5.59 12.85 13.91
CA ASN A 48 4.94 13.73 14.88
C ASN A 48 5.90 14.09 16.01
N SER A 49 6.35 15.34 16.05
CA SER A 49 7.24 15.84 17.11
C SER A 49 6.50 16.26 18.39
N GLN A 50 5.18 16.31 18.37
CA GLN A 50 4.32 16.65 19.51
C GLN A 50 3.62 15.43 20.10
N ASP A 51 3.97 14.25 19.61
CA ASP A 51 3.38 13.00 20.04
C ASP A 51 3.65 12.76 21.53
N PRO A 52 2.62 12.48 22.34
CA PRO A 52 2.82 12.03 23.70
C PRO A 52 3.50 10.67 23.72
N ALA A 53 4.44 10.48 24.64
CA ALA A 53 5.16 9.22 24.75
C ALA A 53 4.29 8.08 25.33
N GLU A 54 3.22 8.45 26.05
CA GLU A 54 2.32 7.50 26.71
C GLU A 54 1.34 6.88 25.72
N ARG A 55 1.06 5.59 25.89
CA ARG A 55 0.16 4.79 25.07
C ARG A 55 -0.91 4.04 25.86
N VAL A 56 -0.71 3.87 27.16
CA VAL A 56 -1.64 3.16 28.04
C VAL A 56 -2.11 4.11 29.13
N PHE A 57 -3.36 4.48 29.08
CA PHE A 57 -4.03 5.38 30.01
C PHE A 57 -5.07 4.57 30.79
N ASP A 58 -4.63 3.91 31.85
CA ASP A 58 -5.48 3.03 32.67
C ASP A 58 -6.13 3.81 33.82
N TYR A 59 -7.16 4.62 33.50
CA TYR A 59 -7.91 5.36 34.51
C TYR A 59 -8.87 4.47 35.32
N ALA A 60 -9.18 3.29 34.82
CA ALA A 60 -10.04 2.32 35.50
C ALA A 60 -9.30 1.41 36.48
N ASP A 61 -7.95 1.52 36.56
CA ASP A 61 -7.09 0.66 37.38
C ASP A 61 -7.31 -0.84 37.13
N MET A 62 -7.44 -1.20 35.81
CA MET A 62 -7.69 -2.56 35.37
C MET A 62 -6.41 -3.37 35.16
N LEU A 63 -5.28 -2.71 35.05
CA LEU A 63 -3.96 -3.30 34.77
C LEU A 63 -3.05 -3.12 35.98
N THR A 64 -2.18 -4.08 36.19
CA THR A 64 -1.04 -3.92 37.10
C THR A 64 0.07 -3.12 36.41
N ASP A 65 0.96 -2.49 37.18
CA ASP A 65 2.13 -1.76 36.65
C ASP A 65 2.96 -2.61 35.66
N GLU A 66 3.09 -3.93 35.95
CA GLU A 66 3.81 -4.86 35.10
C GLU A 66 3.07 -5.12 33.78
N GLU A 67 1.74 -5.25 33.82
CA GLU A 67 0.91 -5.43 32.62
C GLU A 67 0.90 -4.18 31.75
N GLU A 68 0.81 -2.99 32.34
CA GLU A 68 0.93 -1.75 31.58
C GLU A 68 2.28 -1.64 30.87
N GLN A 69 3.37 -1.92 31.58
CA GLN A 69 4.71 -1.88 30.98
C GLN A 69 4.83 -2.89 29.83
N ASN A 70 4.36 -4.11 30.03
CA ASN A 70 4.32 -5.15 29.00
C ASN A 70 3.44 -4.75 27.79
N LEU A 71 2.37 -4.02 28.03
CA LEU A 71 1.48 -3.53 26.98
C LEU A 71 2.12 -2.39 26.19
N ARG A 72 2.80 -1.45 26.88
CA ARG A 72 3.57 -0.37 26.23
C ARG A 72 4.65 -0.93 25.30
N GLU A 73 5.40 -1.93 25.76
CA GLU A 73 6.44 -2.56 24.94
C GLU A 73 5.84 -3.24 23.70
N TYR A 74 4.74 -3.98 23.87
CA TYR A 74 4.06 -4.64 22.79
C TYR A 74 3.46 -3.63 21.77
N ILE A 75 2.87 -2.54 22.27
CA ILE A 75 2.37 -1.43 21.44
C ILE A 75 3.50 -0.86 20.60
N ALA A 76 4.65 -0.54 21.20
CA ALA A 76 5.78 0.04 20.48
C ALA A 76 6.27 -0.83 19.31
N GLU A 77 6.30 -2.16 19.49
CA GLU A 77 6.63 -3.10 18.42
C GLU A 77 5.60 -3.12 17.30
N CYS A 78 4.31 -3.01 17.64
CA CYS A 78 3.21 -3.00 16.67
C CYS A 78 3.16 -1.67 15.89
N GLU A 79 3.30 -0.54 16.58
CA GLU A 79 3.33 0.79 15.95
C GLU A 79 4.42 0.92 14.89
N GLU A 80 5.60 0.36 15.15
CA GLU A 80 6.69 0.35 14.16
C GLU A 80 6.31 -0.40 12.88
N LYS A 81 5.56 -1.50 13.00
CA LYS A 81 5.12 -2.32 11.86
C LYS A 81 4.06 -1.62 11.03
N ILE A 82 3.04 -1.06 11.71
CA ILE A 82 1.88 -0.49 11.02
C ILE A 82 2.01 1.00 10.70
N GLN A 83 2.96 1.71 11.34
CA GLN A 83 3.16 3.16 11.20
C GLN A 83 1.91 3.97 11.60
N ALA A 84 1.29 3.55 12.67
CA ALA A 84 0.18 4.22 13.31
C ALA A 84 0.36 4.14 14.83
N ASP A 85 -0.09 5.17 15.55
CA ASP A 85 -0.14 5.11 17.00
C ASP A 85 -1.22 4.13 17.44
N ILE A 86 -0.95 3.39 18.50
CA ILE A 86 -1.93 2.52 19.16
C ILE A 86 -2.08 3.01 20.59
N VAL A 87 -3.28 3.46 20.94
CA VAL A 87 -3.57 4.04 22.24
C VAL A 87 -4.66 3.22 22.91
N ILE A 88 -4.43 2.85 24.17
CA ILE A 88 -5.41 2.17 25.04
C ILE A 88 -5.80 3.13 26.14
N VAL A 89 -7.09 3.34 26.30
CA VAL A 89 -7.68 4.19 27.36
C VAL A 89 -8.73 3.38 28.06
N THR A 90 -8.64 3.25 29.39
CA THR A 90 -9.67 2.60 30.19
C THR A 90 -10.34 3.62 31.11
N ILE A 91 -11.64 3.47 31.27
CA ILE A 91 -12.43 4.25 32.22
C ILE A 91 -13.39 3.36 33.01
N SER A 92 -13.85 3.83 34.15
CA SER A 92 -14.91 3.18 34.95
C SER A 92 -15.95 4.19 35.37
N GLU A 93 -16.54 4.86 34.36
CA GLU A 93 -17.44 6.00 34.57
C GLU A 93 -18.72 5.88 33.76
N SER A 94 -19.80 6.48 34.26
CA SER A 94 -21.02 6.57 33.46
C SER A 94 -20.87 7.57 32.33
N VAL A 95 -21.14 7.14 31.11
CA VAL A 95 -21.00 7.96 29.89
C VAL A 95 -22.34 8.40 29.30
N GLU A 96 -23.47 7.78 29.67
CA GLU A 96 -24.75 8.02 29.02
C GLU A 96 -25.40 9.28 29.57
N TYR A 97 -25.43 9.89 30.40
CA TYR A 97 -26.19 11.05 30.83
C TYR A 97 -25.35 12.13 31.50
N ASP A 98 -24.08 11.88 31.63
CA ASP A 98 -23.23 12.74 32.40
C ASP A 98 -22.46 13.75 31.60
N LEU A 99 -23.21 14.66 31.00
CA LEU A 99 -22.68 15.90 30.44
C LEU A 99 -21.92 16.73 31.47
N GLN A 100 -21.97 16.33 32.72
CA GLN A 100 -21.48 17.09 33.85
C GLN A 100 -20.54 16.27 34.75
N ASN A 101 -20.12 15.08 34.33
CA ASN A 101 -19.06 14.41 35.08
C ASN A 101 -17.77 15.24 34.92
N PRO A 102 -17.40 16.03 35.96
CA PRO A 102 -16.26 16.93 35.87
C PRO A 102 -14.94 16.14 35.64
N ASP A 103 -14.87 14.92 36.12
CA ASP A 103 -13.68 14.08 36.01
C ASP A 103 -13.48 13.61 34.55
N LEU A 104 -14.54 13.18 33.87
CA LEU A 104 -14.48 12.88 32.43
C LEU A 104 -14.24 14.14 31.60
N ALA A 105 -14.93 15.24 31.92
CA ALA A 105 -14.74 16.49 31.18
C ALA A 105 -13.32 17.02 31.30
N GLU A 106 -12.67 16.87 32.46
CA GLU A 106 -11.27 17.24 32.68
C GLU A 106 -10.32 16.28 31.92
N THR A 107 -10.49 14.97 32.10
CA THR A 107 -9.62 13.94 31.52
C THR A 107 -9.66 13.93 29.98
N PHE A 108 -10.85 14.09 29.41
CA PHE A 108 -11.05 14.07 27.96
C PHE A 108 -11.15 15.46 27.34
N HIS A 109 -10.97 16.52 28.12
CA HIS A 109 -11.06 17.91 27.68
C HIS A 109 -12.34 18.24 26.90
N ALA A 110 -13.40 17.53 27.21
CA ALA A 110 -14.65 17.60 26.49
C ALA A 110 -15.57 18.66 27.09
N LYS A 111 -15.97 19.62 26.28
CA LYS A 111 -16.96 20.60 26.67
C LYS A 111 -18.38 20.03 26.70
N GLU A 112 -18.63 19.01 25.93
CA GLU A 112 -19.91 18.33 25.80
C GLU A 112 -19.65 16.83 25.61
N VAL A 113 -19.55 16.07 26.68
CA VAL A 113 -19.23 14.64 26.63
C VAL A 113 -20.48 13.78 26.57
N GLY A 114 -21.65 14.29 26.76
CA GLY A 114 -22.81 13.45 26.88
C GLY A 114 -23.62 13.25 25.61
N SER A 115 -24.10 12.06 25.48
CA SER A 115 -25.19 11.70 24.56
C SER A 115 -26.17 10.81 25.30
N THR A 116 -27.43 10.81 24.87
CA THR A 116 -28.43 9.83 25.32
C THR A 116 -28.18 8.43 24.77
N ASP A 117 -27.17 8.29 23.90
CA ASP A 117 -26.74 7.07 23.26
C ASP A 117 -25.30 6.74 23.65
N TRP A 118 -25.09 5.56 24.23
CA TRP A 118 -23.80 5.07 24.69
C TRP A 118 -22.73 5.10 23.58
N THR A 119 -23.08 4.61 22.40
CA THR A 119 -22.16 4.55 21.24
C THR A 119 -21.65 5.94 20.86
N THR A 120 -22.56 6.92 20.84
CA THR A 120 -22.21 8.30 20.54
C THR A 120 -21.34 8.92 21.63
N ALA A 121 -21.63 8.60 22.91
CA ALA A 121 -20.83 9.08 24.02
C ALA A 121 -19.40 8.54 23.98
N MET A 122 -19.24 7.22 23.81
CA MET A 122 -17.92 6.58 23.71
C MET A 122 -17.11 7.10 22.51
N ARG A 123 -17.75 7.27 21.37
CA ARG A 123 -17.11 7.87 20.19
C ARG A 123 -16.62 9.30 20.49
N ASN A 124 -17.48 10.14 21.05
CA ASN A 124 -17.11 11.52 21.33
C ASN A 124 -15.96 11.62 22.33
N LEU A 125 -15.93 10.75 23.34
CA LEU A 125 -14.82 10.66 24.28
C LEU A 125 -13.52 10.27 23.58
N ALA A 126 -13.54 9.21 22.79
CA ALA A 126 -12.38 8.74 22.06
C ALA A 126 -11.83 9.80 21.09
N ASP A 127 -12.71 10.45 20.34
CA ASP A 127 -12.33 11.48 19.36
C ASP A 127 -11.76 12.73 20.06
N ASN A 128 -12.37 13.18 21.16
CA ASN A 128 -11.86 14.30 21.96
C ASN A 128 -10.48 13.98 22.57
N PHE A 129 -10.30 12.77 23.08
CA PHE A 129 -9.03 12.34 23.65
C PHE A 129 -7.93 12.32 22.60
N TYR A 130 -8.24 11.82 21.40
CA TYR A 130 -7.34 11.84 20.27
C TYR A 130 -6.95 13.27 19.88
N ASP A 131 -7.93 14.12 19.67
CA ASP A 131 -7.71 15.50 19.21
C ASP A 131 -6.89 16.32 20.21
N TYR A 132 -7.19 16.20 21.50
CA TYR A 132 -6.50 16.98 22.52
C TYR A 132 -5.05 16.57 22.72
N ASN A 133 -4.76 15.27 22.67
CA ASN A 133 -3.43 14.75 22.94
C ASN A 133 -2.49 14.77 21.73
N ASN A 134 -2.93 15.28 20.57
CA ASN A 134 -2.11 15.40 19.37
C ASN A 134 -1.51 14.05 18.88
N PHE A 135 -2.19 12.95 19.09
CA PHE A 135 -1.75 11.65 18.59
C PHE A 135 -1.61 11.62 17.06
N GLY A 136 -0.80 10.74 16.57
CA GLY A 136 -0.59 10.46 15.16
C GLY A 136 0.86 10.13 14.85
N TYR A 137 1.11 8.97 14.27
CA TYR A 137 2.46 8.47 13.99
C TYR A 137 3.23 9.35 13.00
N ASP A 138 2.58 9.78 11.94
CA ASP A 138 3.18 10.53 10.83
C ASP A 138 3.16 12.04 11.04
N LYS A 139 2.13 12.55 11.71
CA LYS A 139 1.91 13.98 11.98
C LYS A 139 0.90 14.12 13.10
N VAL A 140 0.78 15.33 13.66
CA VAL A 140 -0.30 15.70 14.58
C VAL A 140 -1.65 15.41 13.91
N HIS A 141 -2.54 14.73 14.63
CA HIS A 141 -3.83 14.22 14.12
C HIS A 141 -3.66 13.33 12.88
N GLY A 142 -2.63 12.49 12.89
CA GLY A 142 -2.30 11.54 11.83
C GLY A 142 -2.86 10.14 12.05
N ASN A 143 -2.04 9.14 11.72
CA ASN A 143 -2.43 7.74 11.78
C ASN A 143 -2.51 7.25 13.23
N VAL A 144 -3.72 6.86 13.68
CA VAL A 144 -3.95 6.35 15.03
C VAL A 144 -5.03 5.28 15.05
N VAL A 145 -4.90 4.34 15.98
CA VAL A 145 -5.95 3.45 16.48
C VAL A 145 -6.07 3.70 17.98
N LEU A 146 -7.24 4.08 18.43
CA LEU A 146 -7.53 4.33 19.84
C LEU A 146 -8.65 3.39 20.31
N LEU A 147 -8.34 2.53 21.27
CA LEU A 147 -9.30 1.70 21.97
C LEU A 147 -9.67 2.41 23.30
N LEU A 148 -10.93 2.76 23.44
CA LEU A 148 -11.51 3.23 24.69
C LEU A 148 -12.37 2.12 25.28
N ASP A 149 -12.05 1.68 26.49
CA ASP A 149 -12.76 0.63 27.18
C ASP A 149 -13.40 1.17 28.47
N ASN A 150 -14.68 0.89 28.67
CA ASN A 150 -15.42 1.31 29.86
C ASN A 150 -15.80 0.11 30.72
N ALA A 151 -15.27 0.05 31.92
CA ALA A 151 -15.53 -0.99 32.90
C ALA A 151 -16.74 -0.68 33.80
N TYR A 152 -17.40 0.48 33.64
CA TYR A 152 -18.50 0.91 34.49
C TYR A 152 -19.67 -0.08 34.41
N GLU A 153 -20.15 -0.52 35.61
CA GLU A 153 -21.18 -1.53 35.67
C GLU A 153 -22.51 -1.02 35.07
N GLY A 154 -23.06 -1.80 34.13
CA GLY A 154 -24.27 -1.45 33.39
C GLY A 154 -24.00 -0.67 32.09
N GLN A 155 -22.77 -0.21 31.85
CA GLN A 155 -22.34 0.47 30.63
C GLN A 155 -20.99 -0.06 30.14
N LYS A 156 -20.67 -1.31 30.46
CA LYS A 156 -19.43 -1.96 29.99
C LYS A 156 -19.38 -2.08 28.49
N GLY A 157 -18.23 -1.86 27.94
CA GLY A 157 -17.94 -2.07 26.53
C GLY A 157 -16.85 -1.18 26.00
N SER A 158 -16.38 -1.55 24.81
CA SER A 158 -15.25 -0.90 24.18
C SER A 158 -15.66 -0.17 22.92
N TRP A 159 -14.92 0.87 22.58
CA TRP A 159 -15.03 1.64 21.34
C TRP A 159 -13.66 1.72 20.65
N LEU A 160 -13.62 1.46 19.34
CA LEU A 160 -12.40 1.58 18.55
C LEU A 160 -12.52 2.76 17.59
N SER A 161 -11.71 3.81 17.82
CA SER A 161 -11.55 4.92 16.88
C SER A 161 -10.34 4.72 16.00
N THR A 162 -10.50 4.97 14.70
CA THR A 162 -9.44 4.91 13.69
C THR A 162 -9.34 6.23 12.96
N CYS A 163 -8.14 6.79 12.86
CA CYS A 163 -7.90 8.10 12.26
C CYS A 163 -6.76 8.08 11.23
N GLY A 164 -6.73 9.09 10.36
CA GLY A 164 -5.76 9.19 9.29
C GLY A 164 -5.95 8.09 8.24
N ASN A 165 -4.86 7.59 7.69
CA ASN A 165 -4.91 6.51 6.69
C ASN A 165 -5.38 5.16 7.27
N VAL A 166 -5.39 5.03 8.60
CA VAL A 166 -5.88 3.81 9.26
C VAL A 166 -7.35 3.57 8.97
N TYR A 167 -8.13 4.63 8.88
CA TYR A 167 -9.56 4.57 8.58
C TYR A 167 -9.86 3.78 7.30
N ASP A 168 -8.98 3.83 6.29
CA ASP A 168 -9.18 3.13 5.01
C ASP A 168 -9.04 1.61 5.12
N TYR A 169 -8.47 1.10 6.21
CA TYR A 169 -8.26 -0.34 6.44
C TYR A 169 -9.34 -1.00 7.29
N PHE A 170 -10.19 -0.20 7.96
CA PHE A 170 -11.17 -0.70 8.90
C PHE A 170 -12.58 -0.30 8.48
N GLY A 171 -13.36 -1.28 8.01
CA GLY A 171 -14.80 -1.17 7.89
C GLY A 171 -15.50 -1.67 9.16
N ASP A 172 -16.82 -1.67 9.15
CA ASP A 172 -17.63 -2.13 10.29
C ASP A 172 -17.25 -3.55 10.74
N TYR A 173 -16.96 -4.44 9.79
CA TYR A 173 -16.58 -5.82 10.07
C TYR A 173 -15.24 -5.92 10.81
N GLU A 174 -14.23 -5.20 10.36
CA GLU A 174 -12.90 -5.20 10.98
C GLU A 174 -12.94 -4.58 12.38
N ILE A 175 -13.74 -3.54 12.58
CA ILE A 175 -13.96 -2.92 13.89
C ILE A 175 -14.64 -3.92 14.81
N ASP A 176 -15.73 -4.56 14.40
CA ASP A 176 -16.42 -5.57 15.19
C ASP A 176 -15.49 -6.71 15.60
N GLN A 177 -14.66 -7.20 14.69
CA GLN A 177 -13.72 -8.29 15.00
C GLN A 177 -12.64 -7.85 16.00
N ALA A 178 -12.17 -6.61 15.93
CA ALA A 178 -11.23 -6.07 16.90
C ALA A 178 -11.87 -5.95 18.30
N LEU A 179 -13.13 -5.54 18.35
CA LEU A 179 -13.88 -5.43 19.61
C LEU A 179 -14.24 -6.82 20.18
N TYR A 180 -14.62 -7.79 19.36
CA TYR A 180 -14.80 -9.18 19.82
C TYR A 180 -13.52 -9.76 20.42
N ALA A 181 -12.36 -9.39 19.90
CA ALA A 181 -11.09 -9.84 20.49
C ALA A 181 -10.84 -9.24 21.90
N VAL A 182 -11.47 -8.10 22.22
CA VAL A 182 -11.50 -7.57 23.59
C VAL A 182 -12.50 -8.35 24.45
N ASP A 183 -13.74 -8.44 23.96
CA ASP A 183 -14.86 -9.04 24.71
C ASP A 183 -14.57 -10.47 25.16
N ASP A 184 -13.87 -11.26 24.34
CA ASP A 184 -13.54 -12.66 24.63
C ASP A 184 -12.71 -12.85 25.90
N TYR A 185 -11.95 -11.83 26.31
CA TYR A 185 -10.99 -11.97 27.41
C TYR A 185 -11.06 -10.87 28.46
N ILE A 186 -11.85 -9.83 28.30
CA ILE A 186 -11.84 -8.64 29.16
C ILE A 186 -12.15 -8.97 30.62
N ASP A 187 -13.09 -9.88 30.86
CA ASP A 187 -13.46 -10.30 32.21
C ASP A 187 -12.43 -11.22 32.89
N GLU A 188 -11.58 -11.89 32.10
CA GLU A 188 -10.55 -12.80 32.61
C GLU A 188 -9.19 -12.13 32.79
N SER A 189 -8.76 -11.36 31.76
CA SER A 189 -7.47 -10.69 31.70
C SER A 189 -7.52 -9.50 30.76
N PRO A 190 -7.74 -8.28 31.27
CA PRO A 190 -7.74 -7.06 30.45
C PRO A 190 -6.48 -6.90 29.60
N CYS A 191 -5.30 -7.15 30.17
CA CYS A 191 -4.04 -7.10 29.41
C CYS A 191 -4.03 -8.03 28.20
N LYS A 192 -4.56 -9.26 28.34
CA LYS A 192 -4.67 -10.22 27.24
C LYS A 192 -5.69 -9.74 26.21
N ALA A 193 -6.83 -9.21 26.67
CA ALA A 193 -7.87 -8.67 25.80
C ALA A 193 -7.31 -7.56 24.90
N TYR A 194 -6.62 -6.60 25.46
CA TYR A 194 -6.02 -5.48 24.73
C TYR A 194 -4.92 -5.95 23.77
N LYS A 195 -4.07 -6.89 24.19
CA LYS A 195 -3.06 -7.49 23.30
C LYS A 195 -3.68 -8.21 22.11
N ASN A 196 -4.79 -8.91 22.30
CA ASN A 196 -5.51 -9.57 21.21
C ASN A 196 -6.09 -8.57 20.21
N CYS A 197 -6.70 -7.49 20.71
CA CYS A 197 -7.18 -6.39 19.87
C CYS A 197 -6.03 -5.77 19.05
N ILE A 198 -4.93 -5.42 19.70
CA ILE A 198 -3.73 -4.85 19.04
C ILE A 198 -3.18 -5.81 18.00
N SER A 199 -3.12 -7.11 18.32
CA SER A 199 -2.67 -8.16 17.38
C SER A 199 -3.57 -8.22 16.15
N TYR A 200 -4.90 -8.18 16.34
CA TYR A 200 -5.86 -8.16 15.24
C TYR A 200 -5.68 -6.91 14.36
N VAL A 201 -5.62 -5.74 14.98
CA VAL A 201 -5.40 -4.45 14.30
C VAL A 201 -4.11 -4.49 13.47
N THR A 202 -3.01 -4.91 14.09
CA THR A 202 -1.70 -4.99 13.44
C THR A 202 -1.75 -5.91 12.22
N ARG A 203 -2.30 -7.12 12.38
CA ARG A 203 -2.44 -8.09 11.29
C ARG A 203 -3.31 -7.56 10.15
N THR A 204 -4.46 -6.97 10.46
CA THR A 204 -5.38 -6.41 9.45
C THR A 204 -4.70 -5.35 8.60
N MET A 205 -3.92 -4.47 9.22
CA MET A 205 -3.17 -3.44 8.49
C MET A 205 -2.02 -4.01 7.67
N GLU A 206 -1.30 -5.02 8.16
CA GLU A 206 -0.24 -5.69 7.42
C GLU A 206 -0.78 -6.44 6.19
N GLU A 207 -1.83 -7.26 6.38
CA GLU A 207 -2.49 -7.99 5.29
C GLU A 207 -3.08 -7.07 4.22
N SER A 208 -3.66 -5.94 4.63
CA SER A 208 -4.22 -4.96 3.72
C SER A 208 -3.14 -4.22 2.91
N LYS A 209 -1.97 -3.95 3.51
CA LYS A 209 -0.82 -3.38 2.79
C LYS A 209 -0.28 -4.34 1.73
N GLU A 210 -0.27 -5.65 2.02
CA GLU A 210 0.16 -6.67 1.06
C GLU A 210 -0.88 -6.89 -0.06
N SER A 211 -2.16 -6.73 0.25
CA SER A 211 -3.27 -6.93 -0.69
C SER A 211 -3.56 -5.72 -1.58
N MET A 212 -2.78 -4.65 -1.52
CA MET A 212 -2.96 -3.51 -2.40
C MET A 212 -3.07 -3.96 -3.86
N PRO A 213 -4.14 -3.59 -4.57
CA PRO A 213 -4.40 -4.11 -5.90
C PRO A 213 -3.21 -3.83 -6.79
N MET A 214 -2.78 -4.85 -7.54
CA MET A 214 -1.68 -4.82 -8.50
C MET A 214 -1.72 -3.64 -9.52
N THR A 215 -2.82 -2.89 -9.55
CA THR A 215 -3.02 -1.73 -10.42
C THR A 215 -2.01 -0.61 -10.22
N PHE A 216 -1.41 -0.52 -9.05
CA PHE A 216 -0.37 0.48 -8.73
C PHE A 216 1.03 -0.11 -8.51
N SER A 217 1.19 -1.42 -8.71
CA SER A 217 2.51 -2.02 -8.65
C SER A 217 3.41 -1.40 -9.73
N PRO A 218 4.61 -0.90 -9.39
CA PRO A 218 5.56 -0.38 -10.37
C PRO A 218 5.90 -1.40 -11.47
N TRP A 219 5.68 -2.69 -11.22
CA TRP A 219 5.85 -3.78 -12.19
C TRP A 219 4.83 -3.73 -13.32
N ILE A 220 3.58 -3.32 -13.08
CA ILE A 220 2.55 -3.16 -14.14
C ILE A 220 2.89 -1.98 -15.03
N LEU A 221 3.30 -0.84 -14.44
CA LEU A 221 3.78 0.31 -15.20
C LEU A 221 5.00 -0.07 -16.06
N THR A 222 5.94 -0.81 -15.49
CA THR A 222 7.12 -1.32 -16.21
C THR A 222 6.71 -2.24 -17.35
N GLY A 223 5.80 -3.18 -17.12
CA GLY A 223 5.25 -4.08 -18.15
C GLY A 223 4.55 -3.33 -19.28
N LEU A 224 3.77 -2.29 -18.96
CA LEU A 224 3.08 -1.47 -19.95
C LEU A 224 4.06 -0.65 -20.80
N VAL A 225 5.11 -0.08 -20.19
CA VAL A 225 6.19 0.62 -20.91
C VAL A 225 6.91 -0.33 -21.86
N VAL A 226 7.26 -1.55 -21.41
CA VAL A 226 7.89 -2.58 -22.25
C VAL A 226 6.98 -2.96 -23.41
N ALA A 227 5.70 -3.17 -23.18
CA ALA A 227 4.73 -3.50 -24.24
C ALA A 227 4.59 -2.35 -25.26
N LEU A 228 4.57 -1.10 -24.83
CA LEU A 228 4.53 0.06 -25.72
C LEU A 228 5.79 0.19 -26.58
N ILE A 229 6.97 -0.02 -25.98
CA ILE A 229 8.23 0.00 -26.71
C ILE A 229 8.27 -1.16 -27.73
N TYR A 230 7.82 -2.37 -27.33
CA TYR A 230 7.72 -3.52 -28.21
C TYR A 230 6.79 -3.24 -29.40
N ALA A 231 5.62 -2.67 -29.14
CA ALA A 231 4.66 -2.29 -30.18
C ALA A 231 5.26 -1.25 -31.16
N ALA A 232 5.93 -0.22 -30.63
CA ALA A 232 6.56 0.82 -31.44
C ALA A 232 7.68 0.27 -32.33
N VAL A 233 8.51 -0.62 -31.80
CA VAL A 233 9.59 -1.28 -32.58
C VAL A 233 9.02 -2.18 -33.68
N ASN A 234 7.98 -2.96 -33.38
CA ASN A 234 7.33 -3.81 -34.39
C ASN A 234 6.58 -3.00 -35.44
N LEU A 235 5.91 -1.92 -35.08
CA LEU A 235 5.27 -1.01 -36.04
C LEU A 235 6.30 -0.34 -36.98
N HIS A 236 7.51 -0.08 -36.46
CA HIS A 236 8.58 0.49 -37.26
C HIS A 236 9.22 -0.54 -38.20
N GLN A 237 9.26 -1.80 -37.78
CA GLN A 237 9.81 -2.92 -38.60
C GLN A 237 8.81 -3.44 -39.65
N SER A 238 7.51 -3.26 -39.45
CA SER A 238 6.46 -3.71 -40.38
C SER A 238 6.39 -2.91 -41.67
N LYS A 239 7.12 -1.80 -41.80
CA LYS A 239 7.37 -1.18 -43.08
C LYS A 239 8.40 -2.08 -43.84
N ALA A 240 7.88 -3.03 -44.56
CA ALA A 240 8.69 -3.82 -45.48
C ALA A 240 9.46 -2.84 -46.40
N LYS A 241 10.72 -2.66 -46.13
CA LYS A 241 11.64 -2.10 -47.15
C LYS A 241 11.74 -3.17 -48.21
N ASP A 242 11.40 -2.85 -49.43
CA ASP A 242 11.77 -3.67 -50.59
C ASP A 242 13.27 -3.96 -50.52
N THR A 243 13.61 -5.13 -49.98
CA THR A 243 14.98 -5.55 -49.76
C THR A 243 15.59 -6.11 -51.04
N THR A 244 14.80 -6.26 -52.09
CA THR A 244 15.23 -6.74 -53.39
C THR A 244 15.16 -5.60 -54.41
N THR A 245 16.22 -4.89 -54.60
CA THR A 245 16.37 -4.02 -55.77
C THR A 245 16.76 -4.84 -56.96
N VAL A 246 16.19 -4.51 -58.11
CA VAL A 246 16.49 -5.17 -59.42
C VAL A 246 18.00 -5.28 -59.66
N ASN A 247 18.80 -4.39 -59.11
CA ASN A 247 20.25 -4.37 -59.16
C ASN A 247 20.93 -5.55 -58.44
N GLN A 248 20.26 -6.23 -57.49
CA GLN A 248 20.84 -7.43 -56.81
C GLN A 248 20.81 -8.67 -57.67
N TYR A 249 19.89 -8.74 -58.63
CA TYR A 249 19.79 -9.87 -59.57
C TYR A 249 20.63 -9.69 -60.83
N LEU A 250 21.24 -8.54 -61.03
CA LEU A 250 21.89 -8.16 -62.29
C LEU A 250 23.41 -8.01 -62.19
N ASP A 251 24.06 -8.56 -61.15
CA ASP A 251 25.51 -8.46 -60.92
C ASP A 251 26.13 -7.10 -61.27
N GLY A 252 25.40 -6.03 -60.94
CA GLY A 252 25.86 -4.67 -61.20
C GLY A 252 25.80 -4.19 -62.65
N LYS A 253 25.33 -5.03 -63.59
CA LYS A 253 25.16 -4.66 -64.99
C LYS A 253 23.73 -4.20 -65.23
N LYS A 254 23.58 -3.00 -65.80
CA LYS A 254 22.27 -2.50 -66.21
C LYS A 254 21.75 -3.37 -67.37
N PRO A 255 20.49 -3.86 -67.29
CA PRO A 255 19.93 -4.61 -68.42
C PRO A 255 19.87 -3.72 -69.65
N LYS A 256 20.41 -4.19 -70.73
CA LYS A 256 20.33 -3.55 -72.04
C LYS A 256 19.10 -4.11 -72.74
N ILE A 257 17.98 -3.30 -72.69
CA ILE A 257 16.78 -3.70 -73.40
C ILE A 257 16.99 -3.41 -74.91
N ASN A 258 17.19 -4.45 -75.68
CA ASN A 258 17.45 -4.34 -77.12
C ASN A 258 16.18 -4.32 -77.97
N ASN A 259 15.07 -4.69 -77.46
CA ASN A 259 13.79 -4.67 -78.16
C ASN A 259 12.58 -4.62 -77.16
N THR A 260 11.70 -3.72 -77.37
CA THR A 260 10.43 -3.65 -76.66
C THR A 260 9.31 -4.05 -77.65
N ARG A 261 8.63 -5.11 -77.34
CA ARG A 261 7.45 -5.54 -78.10
C ARG A 261 6.26 -5.64 -77.15
N ASP A 262 5.30 -4.74 -77.31
CA ASP A 262 4.05 -4.83 -76.57
C ASP A 262 3.23 -6.00 -77.12
N GLN A 263 3.08 -7.05 -76.29
CA GLN A 263 2.23 -8.17 -76.64
C GLN A 263 1.04 -8.22 -75.64
N TYR A 264 -0.14 -7.98 -76.17
CA TYR A 264 -1.38 -8.10 -75.41
C TYR A 264 -1.67 -9.57 -75.08
N LEU A 265 -1.53 -9.94 -73.82
CA LEU A 265 -1.57 -11.35 -73.42
C LEU A 265 -2.98 -11.84 -73.13
N ARG A 266 -3.83 -11.08 -72.46
CA ARG A 266 -5.25 -11.40 -72.26
C ARG A 266 -5.91 -10.39 -71.32
N LYS A 267 -7.16 -10.00 -71.61
CA LYS A 267 -8.01 -9.27 -70.68
C LYS A 267 -9.14 -10.20 -70.23
N ASN A 268 -9.10 -10.64 -68.98
CA ASN A 268 -10.23 -11.34 -68.40
C ASN A 268 -11.19 -10.28 -67.79
N VAL A 269 -12.35 -10.12 -68.42
CA VAL A 269 -13.45 -9.32 -67.84
C VAL A 269 -14.37 -10.31 -67.14
N VAL A 270 -14.38 -10.27 -65.83
CA VAL A 270 -15.39 -10.98 -65.04
C VAL A 270 -16.55 -10.00 -64.87
N THR A 271 -17.64 -10.18 -65.62
CA THR A 271 -18.92 -9.56 -65.38
C THR A 271 -19.66 -10.33 -64.28
N ARG A 272 -19.99 -9.66 -63.21
CA ARG A 272 -20.95 -10.15 -62.20
C ARG A 272 -22.31 -9.77 -62.60
#